data_d39d4c56233091a5bb9c4630c708c1e4
#
_entry.id   d39d4c56233091a5bb9c4630c708c1e4
#
_cell.length_a   1.000
_cell.length_b   1.000
_cell.length_c   1.000
_cell.angle_alpha   90.00
_cell.angle_beta   90.00
_cell.angle_gamma   90.00
#
_symmetry.space_group_name_H-M   'P 1'
#
loop_
_entity.id
_entity.type
_entity.pdbx_description
1 polymer ?
#
loop_
_entity_poly.entity_id
_entity_poly.type
_entity_poly.pdbx_seq_one_letter_code
_entity_poly.pdbx_strand_id
1 'polypeptide(L)'
;MKIGIIGSGQFGASLAHNFSKNLKEINIWNRSNINKDIIIRKLNSLSGENLINQLSPYFKIRRSILNVVENSDIILLCIKAQSLINFLGKNYSFFENKPLVFCSKGIDSESCLFQTQIGEKFLNKNKLLALSGPGFASDIIKQKPIALSLACNNQNLGKKVQNIISSPSIRIYLNNDLIGTQLGGALKNVIAIACGVADAKELGESAKSAIITRGFYEIRQIGKALGCQVETLFGLSGLGDLSLTCNSKLSRNYNYGINICKNIKKKNKKETIEGKKTANAAVLISKKYQLDLPIIQTVSDL
;
A
#
# COMPACT_ATOMS: atom_id res chain seq x y z
N MET A 1 20.00 -10.03 9.19
CA MET A 1 18.57 -9.97 9.51
C MET A 1 17.75 -10.43 8.31
N LYS A 2 16.70 -11.19 8.56
CA LYS A 2 15.90 -11.88 7.55
C LYS A 2 14.50 -11.28 7.47
N ILE A 3 14.03 -10.99 6.26
CA ILE A 3 12.73 -10.36 6.02
C ILE A 3 11.79 -11.37 5.37
N GLY A 4 10.64 -11.61 6.01
CA GLY A 4 9.54 -12.36 5.43
C GLY A 4 8.60 -11.46 4.63
N ILE A 5 8.17 -11.90 3.47
CA ILE A 5 7.18 -11.18 2.65
C ILE A 5 6.05 -12.12 2.30
N ILE A 6 4.85 -11.78 2.76
CA ILE A 6 3.62 -12.50 2.41
C ILE A 6 2.89 -11.73 1.33
N GLY A 7 2.88 -12.31 0.13
CA GLY A 7 2.29 -11.70 -1.06
C GLY A 7 3.32 -11.19 -2.06
N SER A 8 3.37 -11.82 -3.23
CA SER A 8 4.22 -11.45 -4.36
C SER A 8 3.52 -10.54 -5.38
N GLY A 9 2.65 -9.64 -4.90
CA GLY A 9 2.06 -8.58 -5.72
C GLY A 9 3.14 -7.63 -6.26
N GLN A 10 2.73 -6.55 -6.97
CA GLN A 10 3.69 -5.59 -7.53
C GLN A 10 4.63 -5.04 -6.45
N PHE A 11 4.09 -4.53 -5.35
CA PHE A 11 4.86 -3.91 -4.29
C PHE A 11 5.70 -4.92 -3.50
N GLY A 12 5.13 -6.08 -3.10
CA GLY A 12 5.87 -7.10 -2.36
C GLY A 12 7.04 -7.71 -3.15
N ALA A 13 6.85 -7.99 -4.44
CA ALA A 13 7.92 -8.50 -5.29
C ALA A 13 9.04 -7.46 -5.52
N SER A 14 8.69 -6.17 -5.70
CA SER A 14 9.68 -5.09 -5.87
C SER A 14 10.48 -4.85 -4.60
N LEU A 15 9.85 -4.85 -3.42
CA LEU A 15 10.56 -4.76 -2.14
C LEU A 15 11.49 -5.96 -1.93
N ALA A 16 11.00 -7.19 -2.20
CA ALA A 16 11.80 -8.40 -2.10
C ALA A 16 13.06 -8.33 -2.97
N HIS A 17 12.90 -7.87 -4.22
CA HIS A 17 14.01 -7.69 -5.14
C HIS A 17 15.02 -6.65 -4.64
N ASN A 18 14.54 -5.46 -4.26
CA ASN A 18 15.40 -4.38 -3.76
C ASN A 18 16.19 -4.80 -2.52
N PHE A 19 15.52 -5.36 -1.52
CA PHE A 19 16.17 -5.77 -0.28
C PHE A 19 17.18 -6.90 -0.50
N SER A 20 16.87 -7.89 -1.36
CA SER A 20 17.78 -8.98 -1.67
C SER A 20 19.05 -8.53 -2.42
N LYS A 21 18.95 -7.49 -3.24
CA LYS A 21 20.12 -6.85 -3.87
C LYS A 21 21.00 -6.14 -2.85
N ASN A 22 20.43 -5.66 -1.75
CA ASN A 22 21.15 -5.02 -0.66
C ASN A 22 21.55 -6.03 0.45
N LEU A 23 21.85 -7.26 0.07
CA LEU A 23 22.41 -8.34 0.90
C LEU A 23 21.52 -8.78 2.08
N LYS A 24 20.20 -8.51 2.00
CA LYS A 24 19.23 -8.97 3.00
C LYS A 24 18.60 -10.29 2.57
N GLU A 25 18.58 -11.27 3.45
CA GLU A 25 17.87 -12.53 3.17
C GLU A 25 16.37 -12.29 3.17
N ILE A 26 15.73 -12.60 2.05
CA ILE A 26 14.30 -12.44 1.82
C ILE A 26 13.65 -13.80 1.70
N ASN A 27 12.62 -14.02 2.49
CA ASN A 27 11.77 -15.21 2.45
C ASN A 27 10.39 -14.78 1.93
N ILE A 28 10.04 -15.12 0.70
CA ILE A 28 8.77 -14.74 0.08
C ILE A 28 7.85 -15.91 -0.15
N TRP A 29 6.56 -15.70 0.14
CA TRP A 29 5.48 -16.64 -0.18
C TRP A 29 4.31 -15.94 -0.87
N ASN A 30 3.59 -16.71 -1.67
CA ASN A 30 2.35 -16.27 -2.29
C ASN A 30 1.33 -17.42 -2.35
N ARG A 31 0.04 -17.08 -2.30
CA ARG A 31 -1.06 -18.06 -2.34
C ARG A 31 -1.05 -18.92 -3.60
N SER A 32 -0.80 -18.32 -4.77
CA SER A 32 -0.57 -19.07 -6.00
C SER A 32 0.89 -19.52 -6.05
N ASN A 33 1.13 -20.70 -6.60
CA ASN A 33 2.49 -21.18 -6.78
C ASN A 33 3.32 -20.19 -7.63
N ILE A 34 4.47 -19.84 -7.10
CA ILE A 34 5.44 -18.97 -7.76
C ILE A 34 6.79 -19.68 -7.86
N ASN A 35 7.50 -19.41 -8.94
CA ASN A 35 8.88 -19.83 -9.14
C ASN A 35 9.74 -18.62 -9.55
N LYS A 36 11.04 -18.83 -9.74
CA LYS A 36 11.98 -17.77 -10.09
C LYS A 36 11.59 -17.06 -11.38
N ASP A 37 11.20 -17.82 -12.41
CA ASP A 37 10.88 -17.27 -13.73
C ASP A 37 9.61 -16.42 -13.73
N ILE A 38 8.60 -16.81 -12.94
CA ILE A 38 7.38 -16.03 -12.74
C ILE A 38 7.71 -14.69 -12.06
N ILE A 39 8.59 -14.71 -11.06
CA ILE A 39 9.03 -13.49 -10.39
C ILE A 39 9.83 -12.59 -11.32
N ILE A 40 10.81 -13.14 -12.04
CA ILE A 40 11.64 -12.38 -13.00
C ILE A 40 10.76 -11.73 -14.06
N ARG A 41 9.87 -12.48 -14.71
CA ARG A 41 8.93 -11.94 -15.70
C ARG A 41 8.07 -10.83 -15.13
N LYS A 42 7.55 -10.99 -13.90
CA LYS A 42 6.77 -9.94 -13.22
C LYS A 42 7.60 -8.68 -12.98
N LEU A 43 8.81 -8.79 -12.46
CA LEU A 43 9.68 -7.67 -12.18
C LEU A 43 10.06 -6.92 -13.46
N ASN A 44 10.40 -7.63 -14.54
CA ASN A 44 10.71 -7.04 -15.84
C ASN A 44 9.48 -6.33 -16.44
N SER A 45 8.30 -6.95 -16.37
CA SER A 45 7.05 -6.29 -16.80
C SER A 45 6.75 -5.00 -16.02
N LEU A 46 7.08 -4.94 -14.74
CA LEU A 46 6.87 -3.75 -13.90
C LEU A 46 7.91 -2.66 -14.15
N SER A 47 9.14 -3.04 -14.46
CA SER A 47 10.20 -2.07 -14.82
C SER A 47 10.01 -1.48 -16.23
N GLY A 48 9.27 -2.17 -17.09
CA GLY A 48 9.16 -1.85 -18.52
C GLY A 48 10.41 -2.21 -19.33
N GLU A 49 11.34 -2.95 -18.73
CA GLU A 49 12.64 -3.31 -19.31
C GLU A 49 13.04 -4.72 -18.86
N ASN A 50 13.81 -5.44 -19.69
CA ASN A 50 14.36 -6.75 -19.34
C ASN A 50 15.68 -6.63 -18.55
N LEU A 51 15.60 -5.95 -17.40
CA LEU A 51 16.77 -5.66 -16.55
C LEU A 51 17.19 -6.84 -15.65
N ILE A 52 16.30 -7.80 -15.43
CA ILE A 52 16.49 -8.84 -14.43
C ILE A 52 16.56 -10.19 -15.12
N ASN A 53 17.77 -10.75 -15.20
CA ASN A 53 18.00 -12.09 -15.77
C ASN A 53 18.02 -13.18 -14.70
N GLN A 54 18.36 -12.81 -13.44
CA GLN A 54 18.38 -13.73 -12.32
C GLN A 54 18.04 -13.03 -11.01
N LEU A 55 17.50 -13.79 -10.06
CA LEU A 55 17.28 -13.30 -8.70
C LEU A 55 18.55 -13.42 -7.88
N SER A 56 18.72 -12.48 -6.93
CA SER A 56 19.80 -12.54 -5.94
C SER A 56 19.79 -13.89 -5.19
N PRO A 57 20.95 -14.44 -4.79
CA PRO A 57 21.04 -15.65 -3.95
C PRO A 57 20.35 -15.46 -2.59
N TYR A 58 20.17 -14.24 -2.14
CA TYR A 58 19.44 -13.88 -0.91
C TYR A 58 17.92 -13.91 -1.08
N PHE A 59 17.38 -14.08 -2.29
CA PHE A 59 15.95 -14.16 -2.58
C PHE A 59 15.48 -15.61 -2.51
N LYS A 60 14.77 -15.98 -1.43
CA LYS A 60 14.28 -17.34 -1.18
C LYS A 60 12.77 -17.41 -1.34
N ILE A 61 12.30 -18.25 -2.28
CA ILE A 61 10.87 -18.57 -2.42
C ILE A 61 10.55 -19.72 -1.45
N ARG A 62 9.58 -19.50 -0.56
CA ARG A 62 9.18 -20.49 0.45
C ARG A 62 7.86 -21.18 0.05
N ARG A 63 7.70 -22.44 0.48
CA ARG A 63 6.54 -23.27 0.14
C ARG A 63 5.31 -22.99 0.99
N SER A 64 5.47 -22.48 2.21
CA SER A 64 4.39 -22.19 3.16
C SER A 64 4.61 -20.89 3.91
N ILE A 65 3.52 -20.37 4.51
CA ILE A 65 3.57 -19.20 5.40
C ILE A 65 4.46 -19.51 6.60
N LEU A 66 4.30 -20.69 7.18
CA LEU A 66 5.10 -21.13 8.34
C LEU A 66 6.60 -21.05 8.03
N ASN A 67 7.04 -21.58 6.88
CA ASN A 67 8.45 -21.49 6.47
C ASN A 67 8.95 -20.05 6.31
N VAL A 68 8.07 -19.09 5.91
CA VAL A 68 8.46 -17.67 5.86
C VAL A 68 8.66 -17.15 7.28
N VAL A 69 7.70 -17.41 8.17
CA VAL A 69 7.70 -16.85 9.54
C VAL A 69 8.85 -17.38 10.37
N GLU A 70 9.10 -18.69 10.34
CA GLU A 70 10.21 -19.33 11.06
C GLU A 70 11.59 -18.79 10.62
N ASN A 71 11.74 -18.53 9.33
CA ASN A 71 13.00 -18.07 8.75
C ASN A 71 13.12 -16.55 8.64
N SER A 72 12.33 -15.78 9.38
CA SER A 72 12.34 -14.32 9.28
C SER A 72 12.26 -13.64 10.65
N ASP A 73 12.92 -12.48 10.77
CA ASP A 73 12.91 -11.64 11.97
C ASP A 73 11.71 -10.70 12.00
N ILE A 74 11.26 -10.25 10.83
CA ILE A 74 10.09 -9.39 10.62
C ILE A 74 9.28 -9.87 9.41
N ILE A 75 7.98 -9.59 9.40
CA ILE A 75 7.08 -9.99 8.32
C ILE A 75 6.42 -8.76 7.70
N LEU A 76 6.54 -8.61 6.37
CA LEU A 76 5.82 -7.62 5.59
C LEU A 76 4.59 -8.28 4.95
N LEU A 77 3.40 -7.79 5.29
CA LEU A 77 2.14 -8.22 4.68
C LEU A 77 1.81 -7.36 3.45
N CYS A 78 2.06 -7.91 2.27
CA CYS A 78 1.82 -7.28 0.96
C CYS A 78 0.60 -7.90 0.25
N ILE A 79 -0.44 -8.26 1.00
CA ILE A 79 -1.70 -8.80 0.48
C ILE A 79 -2.74 -7.69 0.33
N LYS A 80 -3.83 -7.96 -0.43
CA LYS A 80 -4.90 -6.97 -0.62
C LYS A 80 -5.62 -6.65 0.70
N ALA A 81 -5.93 -5.37 0.95
CA ALA A 81 -6.63 -4.92 2.15
C ALA A 81 -7.93 -5.73 2.39
N GLN A 82 -8.74 -5.92 1.38
CA GLN A 82 -10.00 -6.66 1.42
C GLN A 82 -9.86 -8.17 1.70
N SER A 83 -8.67 -8.71 1.74
CA SER A 83 -8.43 -10.13 2.04
C SER A 83 -7.85 -10.33 3.43
N LEU A 84 -7.57 -9.26 4.16
CA LEU A 84 -6.75 -9.30 5.36
C LEU A 84 -7.47 -10.00 6.53
N ILE A 85 -8.75 -9.70 6.75
CA ILE A 85 -9.56 -10.33 7.82
C ILE A 85 -9.56 -11.85 7.67
N ASN A 86 -9.93 -12.33 6.48
CA ASN A 86 -9.96 -13.77 6.20
C ASN A 86 -8.57 -14.40 6.25
N PHE A 87 -7.53 -13.67 5.86
CA PHE A 87 -6.16 -14.16 5.91
C PHE A 87 -5.67 -14.30 7.35
N LEU A 88 -5.83 -13.28 8.18
CA LEU A 88 -5.42 -13.33 9.59
C LEU A 88 -6.27 -14.32 10.39
N GLY A 89 -7.58 -14.36 10.17
CA GLY A 89 -8.45 -15.33 10.84
C GLY A 89 -8.01 -16.79 10.69
N LYS A 90 -7.34 -17.12 9.56
CA LYS A 90 -6.82 -18.47 9.30
C LYS A 90 -5.37 -18.70 9.71
N ASN A 91 -4.57 -17.64 9.89
CA ASN A 91 -3.12 -17.78 9.98
C ASN A 91 -2.49 -16.96 11.13
N TYR A 92 -3.26 -16.28 11.98
CA TYR A 92 -2.74 -15.38 12.99
C TYR A 92 -1.74 -16.04 13.94
N SER A 93 -1.98 -17.29 14.31
CA SER A 93 -1.12 -18.04 15.23
C SER A 93 0.35 -18.14 14.76
N PHE A 94 0.59 -18.12 13.45
CA PHE A 94 1.96 -18.10 12.94
C PHE A 94 2.68 -16.77 13.24
N PHE A 95 1.95 -15.67 13.44
CA PHE A 95 2.52 -14.32 13.57
C PHE A 95 2.62 -13.79 15.00
N GLU A 96 2.13 -14.49 16.01
CA GLU A 96 2.02 -14.02 17.41
C GLU A 96 3.32 -13.43 17.98
N ASN A 97 4.47 -13.99 17.61
CA ASN A 97 5.77 -13.59 18.10
C ASN A 97 6.60 -12.74 17.14
N LYS A 98 6.04 -12.33 16.01
CA LYS A 98 6.77 -11.56 14.98
C LYS A 98 6.24 -10.14 14.84
N PRO A 99 7.13 -9.15 14.65
CA PRO A 99 6.72 -7.83 14.16
C PRO A 99 6.07 -7.95 12.77
N LEU A 100 4.91 -7.32 12.62
CA LEU A 100 4.10 -7.40 11.42
C LEU A 100 3.93 -6.02 10.80
N VAL A 101 4.43 -5.83 9.58
CA VAL A 101 4.37 -4.58 8.84
C VAL A 101 3.29 -4.68 7.76
N PHE A 102 2.21 -3.94 7.91
CA PHE A 102 1.16 -3.84 6.91
C PHE A 102 1.57 -2.90 5.78
N CYS A 103 1.56 -3.41 4.55
CA CYS A 103 2.01 -2.68 3.36
C CYS A 103 0.88 -2.41 2.34
N SER A 104 -0.32 -2.91 2.58
CA SER A 104 -1.47 -2.67 1.70
C SER A 104 -2.08 -1.28 1.93
N LYS A 105 -2.66 -0.73 0.88
CA LYS A 105 -3.29 0.60 0.89
C LYS A 105 -4.78 0.45 0.61
N GLY A 106 -5.61 0.75 1.59
CA GLY A 106 -7.07 0.65 1.49
C GLY A 106 -7.72 0.54 2.85
N ILE A 107 -9.04 0.64 2.90
CA ILE A 107 -9.89 0.41 4.06
C ILE A 107 -10.74 -0.81 3.74
N ASP A 108 -10.93 -1.71 4.68
CA ASP A 108 -11.84 -2.85 4.47
C ASP A 108 -13.27 -2.36 4.26
N SER A 109 -13.90 -2.78 3.17
CA SER A 109 -15.18 -2.21 2.73
C SER A 109 -16.38 -2.62 3.58
N GLU A 110 -16.26 -3.72 4.34
CA GLU A 110 -17.35 -4.23 5.19
C GLU A 110 -17.23 -3.70 6.62
N SER A 111 -16.04 -3.81 7.21
CA SER A 111 -15.79 -3.41 8.59
C SER A 111 -15.39 -1.94 8.76
N CYS A 112 -15.05 -1.24 7.70
CA CYS A 112 -14.47 0.12 7.70
C CYS A 112 -13.17 0.23 8.52
N LEU A 113 -12.45 -0.87 8.74
CA LEU A 113 -11.23 -0.90 9.54
C LEU A 113 -9.98 -0.77 8.67
N PHE A 114 -8.96 -0.12 9.24
CA PHE A 114 -7.61 -0.11 8.71
C PHE A 114 -6.88 -1.42 9.04
N GLN A 115 -5.80 -1.71 8.31
CA GLN A 115 -5.08 -2.98 8.42
C GLN A 115 -4.57 -3.24 9.83
N THR A 116 -4.04 -2.23 10.53
CA THR A 116 -3.56 -2.39 11.91
C THR A 116 -4.71 -2.65 12.88
N GLN A 117 -5.85 -2.01 12.71
CA GLN A 117 -7.06 -2.28 13.50
C GLN A 117 -7.59 -3.70 13.28
N ILE A 118 -7.51 -4.20 12.04
CA ILE A 118 -7.80 -5.61 11.76
C ILE A 118 -6.78 -6.51 12.48
N GLY A 119 -5.49 -6.15 12.41
CA GLY A 119 -4.43 -6.88 13.10
C GLY A 119 -4.63 -6.97 14.60
N GLU A 120 -5.09 -5.88 15.24
CA GLU A 120 -5.35 -5.81 16.68
C GLU A 120 -6.45 -6.78 17.17
N LYS A 121 -7.33 -7.24 16.28
CA LYS A 121 -8.32 -8.27 16.63
C LYS A 121 -7.71 -9.65 16.84
N PHE A 122 -6.50 -9.90 16.32
CA PHE A 122 -5.86 -11.20 16.31
C PHE A 122 -4.51 -11.22 17.02
N LEU A 123 -3.81 -10.08 17.10
CA LEU A 123 -2.41 -9.99 17.47
C LEU A 123 -2.14 -8.84 18.45
N ASN A 124 -1.02 -8.90 19.17
CA ASN A 124 -0.61 -7.83 20.07
C ASN A 124 -0.29 -6.53 19.30
N LYS A 125 -1.01 -5.46 19.61
CA LYS A 125 -0.87 -4.13 18.99
C LYS A 125 0.55 -3.56 19.00
N ASN A 126 1.36 -3.89 20.01
CA ASN A 126 2.73 -3.40 20.14
C ASN A 126 3.71 -4.02 19.11
N LYS A 127 3.28 -5.04 18.36
CA LYS A 127 4.06 -5.67 17.28
C LYS A 127 3.57 -5.29 15.88
N LEU A 128 2.57 -4.41 15.79
CA LEU A 128 1.96 -4.01 14.51
C LEU A 128 2.54 -2.68 14.03
N LEU A 129 2.91 -2.63 12.75
CA LEU A 129 3.45 -1.47 12.09
C LEU A 129 2.73 -1.26 10.74
N ALA A 130 2.73 -0.02 10.24
CA ALA A 130 2.19 0.30 8.91
C ALA A 130 3.26 0.98 8.06
N LEU A 131 3.43 0.53 6.80
CA LEU A 131 4.35 1.10 5.83
C LEU A 131 3.54 1.71 4.67
N SER A 132 3.72 3.01 4.43
CA SER A 132 3.04 3.73 3.36
C SER A 132 3.93 4.86 2.83
N GLY A 133 3.55 5.47 1.70
CA GLY A 133 4.27 6.60 1.11
C GLY A 133 4.46 6.48 -0.39
N PRO A 134 5.08 7.50 -1.04
CA PRO A 134 5.26 7.58 -2.47
C PRO A 134 6.32 6.58 -2.95
N GLY A 135 5.89 5.54 -3.64
CA GLY A 135 6.80 4.52 -4.17
C GLY A 135 6.10 3.63 -5.18
N PHE A 136 6.37 3.84 -6.47
CA PHE A 136 5.95 2.90 -7.50
C PHE A 136 6.86 1.68 -7.53
N ALA A 137 6.28 0.53 -7.83
CA ALA A 137 7.03 -0.73 -7.95
C ALA A 137 8.16 -0.63 -8.99
N SER A 138 7.95 0.08 -10.10
CA SER A 138 8.96 0.36 -11.13
C SER A 138 10.18 1.09 -10.57
N ASP A 139 9.98 2.10 -9.74
CA ASP A 139 11.07 2.89 -9.18
C ASP A 139 11.87 2.06 -8.16
N ILE A 140 11.18 1.24 -7.35
CA ILE A 140 11.82 0.33 -6.40
C ILE A 140 12.70 -0.70 -7.14
N ILE A 141 12.21 -1.28 -8.25
CA ILE A 141 12.94 -2.26 -9.05
C ILE A 141 14.18 -1.62 -9.69
N LYS A 142 14.03 -0.40 -10.22
CA LYS A 142 15.13 0.38 -10.82
C LYS A 142 16.08 1.00 -9.78
N GLN A 143 15.86 0.74 -8.50
CA GLN A 143 16.63 1.30 -7.37
C GLN A 143 16.70 2.83 -7.38
N LYS A 144 15.66 3.49 -7.87
CA LYS A 144 15.54 4.93 -7.78
C LYS A 144 15.28 5.35 -6.33
N PRO A 145 15.77 6.52 -5.90
CA PRO A 145 15.52 7.02 -4.55
C PRO A 145 14.03 7.16 -4.26
N ILE A 146 13.56 6.52 -3.21
CA ILE A 146 12.22 6.67 -2.66
C ILE A 146 12.25 6.91 -1.15
N ALA A 147 11.21 7.51 -0.63
CA ALA A 147 11.02 7.74 0.79
C ALA A 147 9.65 7.21 1.23
N LEU A 148 9.60 6.45 2.33
CA LEU A 148 8.39 5.86 2.87
C LEU A 148 8.24 6.21 4.36
N SER A 149 7.01 6.29 4.85
CA SER A 149 6.68 6.40 6.27
C SER A 149 6.45 5.02 6.87
N LEU A 150 7.08 4.77 8.02
CA LEU A 150 6.82 3.61 8.87
C LEU A 150 6.17 4.10 10.17
N ALA A 151 4.92 3.73 10.40
CA ALA A 151 4.22 4.06 11.64
C ALA A 151 4.32 2.91 12.64
N CYS A 152 4.61 3.22 13.91
CA CYS A 152 4.72 2.25 14.99
C CYS A 152 4.52 2.91 16.35
N ASN A 153 3.64 2.33 17.20
CA ASN A 153 3.46 2.82 18.57
C ASN A 153 4.68 2.50 19.47
N ASN A 154 5.38 1.41 19.21
CA ASN A 154 6.59 1.03 19.93
C ASN A 154 7.83 1.61 19.24
N GLN A 155 8.35 2.70 19.76
CA GLN A 155 9.49 3.44 19.19
C GLN A 155 10.75 2.57 19.00
N ASN A 156 11.07 1.70 19.96
CA ASN A 156 12.25 0.84 19.89
C ASN A 156 12.10 -0.20 18.77
N LEU A 157 10.91 -0.80 18.66
CA LEU A 157 10.60 -1.71 17.55
C LEU A 157 10.61 -0.96 16.21
N GLY A 158 10.02 0.24 16.17
CA GLY A 158 9.99 1.08 14.97
C GLY A 158 11.40 1.38 14.46
N LYS A 159 12.32 1.82 15.33
CA LYS A 159 13.75 2.05 14.98
C LYS A 159 14.43 0.78 14.49
N LYS A 160 14.20 -0.36 15.14
CA LYS A 160 14.75 -1.65 14.70
C LYS A 160 14.27 -2.01 13.30
N VAL A 161 12.97 -1.92 13.05
CA VAL A 161 12.37 -2.25 11.75
C VAL A 161 12.82 -1.24 10.68
N GLN A 162 12.86 0.07 10.99
CA GLN A 162 13.37 1.12 10.12
C GLN A 162 14.77 0.76 9.58
N ASN A 163 15.69 0.37 10.47
CA ASN A 163 17.06 -0.02 10.10
C ASN A 163 17.08 -1.27 9.19
N ILE A 164 16.16 -2.22 9.44
CA ILE A 164 16.08 -3.45 8.66
C ILE A 164 15.60 -3.19 7.24
N ILE A 165 14.55 -2.37 7.05
CA ILE A 165 13.91 -2.16 5.75
C ILE A 165 14.46 -0.94 4.98
N SER A 166 15.38 -0.15 5.57
CA SER A 166 16.11 0.89 4.84
C SER A 166 17.13 0.28 3.89
N SER A 167 17.38 0.93 2.76
CA SER A 167 18.41 0.57 1.79
C SER A 167 18.97 1.85 1.14
N PRO A 168 20.05 1.80 0.35
CA PRO A 168 20.59 2.99 -0.32
C PRO A 168 19.55 3.75 -1.17
N SER A 169 18.56 3.04 -1.72
CA SER A 169 17.48 3.62 -2.53
C SER A 169 16.15 3.77 -1.79
N ILE A 170 16.01 3.25 -0.56
CA ILE A 170 14.76 3.34 0.23
C ILE A 170 15.06 3.97 1.57
N ARG A 171 14.65 5.23 1.75
CA ARG A 171 14.71 5.92 3.04
C ARG A 171 13.40 5.77 3.79
N ILE A 172 13.48 5.37 5.06
CA ILE A 172 12.32 5.17 5.93
C ILE A 172 12.26 6.29 6.97
N TYR A 173 11.10 6.92 7.12
CA TYR A 173 10.80 7.93 8.14
C TYR A 173 9.83 7.34 9.16
N LEU A 174 10.24 7.29 10.42
CA LEU A 174 9.46 6.75 11.52
C LEU A 174 8.49 7.81 12.07
N ASN A 175 7.25 7.39 12.34
CA ASN A 175 6.25 8.17 13.07
C ASN A 175 5.44 7.25 14.00
N ASN A 176 4.53 7.82 14.79
CA ASN A 176 3.67 7.10 15.75
C ASN A 176 2.18 7.14 15.40
N ASP A 177 1.81 7.66 14.22
CA ASP A 177 0.42 7.78 13.77
C ASP A 177 0.07 6.64 12.81
N LEU A 178 -0.34 5.49 13.36
CA LEU A 178 -0.72 4.31 12.58
C LEU A 178 -1.90 4.59 11.66
N ILE A 179 -2.93 5.29 12.15
CA ILE A 179 -4.16 5.54 11.38
C ILE A 179 -3.91 6.55 10.28
N GLY A 180 -3.29 7.70 10.58
CA GLY A 180 -3.00 8.73 9.59
C GLY A 180 -2.10 8.23 8.45
N THR A 181 -1.08 7.40 8.78
CA THR A 181 -0.20 6.78 7.78
C THR A 181 -0.97 5.86 6.82
N GLN A 182 -1.95 5.11 7.31
CA GLN A 182 -2.78 4.22 6.48
C GLN A 182 -3.88 4.98 5.74
N LEU A 183 -4.48 6.00 6.38
CA LEU A 183 -5.54 6.82 5.80
C LEU A 183 -5.08 7.53 4.52
N GLY A 184 -3.94 8.23 4.58
CA GLY A 184 -3.37 8.91 3.43
C GLY A 184 -3.13 7.96 2.26
N GLY A 185 -2.47 6.84 2.52
CA GLY A 185 -2.20 5.81 1.52
C GLY A 185 -3.46 5.14 0.93
N ALA A 186 -4.55 5.05 1.70
CA ALA A 186 -5.81 4.49 1.25
C ALA A 186 -6.59 5.48 0.36
N LEU A 187 -6.82 6.69 0.86
CA LEU A 187 -7.69 7.67 0.20
C LEU A 187 -7.07 8.34 -1.02
N LYS A 188 -5.73 8.42 -1.12
CA LYS A 188 -5.08 8.87 -2.36
C LYS A 188 -5.58 8.14 -3.61
N ASN A 189 -5.90 6.85 -3.47
CA ASN A 189 -6.38 6.02 -4.57
C ASN A 189 -7.78 6.45 -5.03
N VAL A 190 -8.61 6.95 -4.12
CA VAL A 190 -9.94 7.51 -4.42
C VAL A 190 -9.79 8.80 -5.23
N ILE A 191 -8.96 9.72 -4.74
CA ILE A 191 -8.73 11.00 -5.43
C ILE A 191 -8.07 10.78 -6.80
N ALA A 192 -7.19 9.79 -6.92
CA ALA A 192 -6.59 9.44 -8.21
C ALA A 192 -7.63 8.98 -9.24
N ILE A 193 -8.72 8.30 -8.83
CA ILE A 193 -9.84 7.96 -9.74
C ILE A 193 -10.49 9.24 -10.24
N ALA A 194 -10.81 10.20 -9.35
CA ALA A 194 -11.41 11.47 -9.73
C ALA A 194 -10.52 12.27 -10.70
N CYS A 195 -9.20 12.28 -10.46
CA CYS A 195 -8.25 12.93 -11.39
C CYS A 195 -8.21 12.24 -12.76
N GLY A 196 -8.29 10.91 -12.80
CA GLY A 196 -8.38 10.17 -14.07
C GLY A 196 -9.67 10.45 -14.83
N VAL A 197 -10.80 10.66 -14.14
CA VAL A 197 -12.07 11.09 -14.73
C VAL A 197 -11.94 12.49 -15.32
N ALA A 198 -11.33 13.42 -14.59
CA ALA A 198 -11.11 14.81 -15.06
C ALA A 198 -10.26 14.85 -16.35
N ASP A 199 -9.18 14.08 -16.39
CA ASP A 199 -8.33 13.97 -17.58
C ASP A 199 -9.10 13.35 -18.77
N ALA A 200 -9.90 12.32 -18.54
CA ALA A 200 -10.68 11.68 -19.59
C ALA A 200 -11.76 12.61 -20.20
N LYS A 201 -12.25 13.54 -19.39
CA LYS A 201 -13.21 14.59 -19.78
C LYS A 201 -12.53 15.88 -20.28
N GLU A 202 -11.21 15.90 -20.37
CA GLU A 202 -10.41 17.04 -20.86
C GLU A 202 -10.68 18.35 -20.10
N LEU A 203 -10.92 18.25 -18.77
CA LEU A 203 -11.24 19.41 -17.92
C LEU A 203 -10.04 20.33 -17.66
N GLY A 204 -8.84 19.91 -18.05
CA GLY A 204 -7.59 20.68 -17.92
C GLY A 204 -6.89 20.56 -16.57
N GLU A 205 -5.64 21.04 -16.52
CA GLU A 205 -4.75 20.90 -15.36
C GLU A 205 -5.24 21.69 -14.13
N SER A 206 -5.93 22.84 -14.35
CA SER A 206 -6.50 23.64 -13.26
C SER A 206 -7.59 22.89 -12.51
N ALA A 207 -8.51 22.22 -13.23
CA ALA A 207 -9.54 21.38 -12.61
C ALA A 207 -8.94 20.20 -11.86
N LYS A 208 -7.93 19.53 -12.43
CA LYS A 208 -7.21 18.44 -11.77
C LYS A 208 -6.53 18.92 -10.48
N SER A 209 -5.87 20.07 -10.50
CA SER A 209 -5.25 20.67 -9.31
C SER A 209 -6.27 21.00 -8.23
N ALA A 210 -7.45 21.51 -8.62
CA ALA A 210 -8.56 21.76 -7.69
C ALA A 210 -9.08 20.46 -7.07
N ILE A 211 -9.23 19.37 -7.85
CA ILE A 211 -9.62 18.04 -7.35
C ILE A 211 -8.60 17.51 -6.33
N ILE A 212 -7.30 17.63 -6.61
CA ILE A 212 -6.25 17.20 -5.68
C ILE A 212 -6.34 17.97 -4.36
N THR A 213 -6.45 19.30 -4.44
CA THR A 213 -6.52 20.17 -3.25
C THR A 213 -7.77 19.92 -2.43
N ARG A 214 -8.95 19.86 -3.07
CA ARG A 214 -10.22 19.58 -2.40
C ARG A 214 -10.29 18.16 -1.88
N GLY A 215 -9.79 17.17 -2.62
CA GLY A 215 -9.68 15.79 -2.18
C GLY A 215 -8.77 15.63 -0.97
N PHE A 216 -7.65 16.36 -0.94
CA PHE A 216 -6.78 16.39 0.26
C PHE A 216 -7.50 17.02 1.46
N TYR A 217 -8.31 18.04 1.26
CA TYR A 217 -9.16 18.60 2.31
C TYR A 217 -10.13 17.54 2.88
N GLU A 218 -10.80 16.75 2.02
CA GLU A 218 -11.68 15.66 2.45
C GLU A 218 -10.92 14.58 3.25
N ILE A 219 -9.70 14.20 2.81
CA ILE A 219 -8.81 13.30 3.56
C ILE A 219 -8.54 13.85 4.95
N ARG A 220 -8.24 15.15 5.06
CA ARG A 220 -8.00 15.82 6.35
C ARG A 220 -9.24 15.85 7.26
N GLN A 221 -10.43 16.02 6.71
CA GLN A 221 -11.66 15.96 7.50
C GLN A 221 -11.83 14.58 8.14
N ILE A 222 -11.66 13.50 7.36
CA ILE A 222 -11.69 12.14 7.90
C ILE A 222 -10.57 11.96 8.94
N GLY A 223 -9.36 12.41 8.62
CA GLY A 223 -8.22 12.31 9.54
C GLY A 223 -8.48 12.99 10.88
N LYS A 224 -9.05 14.21 10.87
CA LYS A 224 -9.45 14.92 12.10
C LYS A 224 -10.48 14.14 12.92
N ALA A 225 -11.50 13.58 12.25
CA ALA A 225 -12.53 12.78 12.90
C ALA A 225 -11.99 11.49 13.53
N LEU A 226 -10.91 10.92 12.94
CA LEU A 226 -10.25 9.70 13.42
C LEU A 226 -9.07 9.98 14.37
N GLY A 227 -8.77 11.25 14.72
CA GLY A 227 -7.67 11.62 15.60
C GLY A 227 -6.27 11.49 14.98
N CYS A 228 -6.15 11.54 13.65
CA CYS A 228 -4.86 11.52 12.98
C CYS A 228 -4.08 12.81 13.19
N GLN A 229 -2.75 12.71 13.19
CA GLN A 229 -1.87 13.87 13.25
C GLN A 229 -1.84 14.60 11.90
N VAL A 230 -1.95 15.92 11.94
CA VAL A 230 -1.97 16.77 10.74
C VAL A 230 -0.66 16.63 9.97
N GLU A 231 0.46 16.58 10.67
CA GLU A 231 1.82 16.41 10.13
C GLU A 231 1.96 15.10 9.33
N THR A 232 1.33 14.02 9.81
CA THR A 232 1.32 12.73 9.08
C THR A 232 0.59 12.85 7.75
N LEU A 233 -0.53 13.56 7.72
CA LEU A 233 -1.31 13.75 6.49
C LEU A 233 -0.60 14.67 5.49
N PHE A 234 0.12 15.70 5.95
CA PHE A 234 0.98 16.53 5.10
C PHE A 234 2.29 15.85 4.68
N GLY A 235 2.65 14.75 5.34
CA GLY A 235 3.87 14.00 5.09
C GLY A 235 3.81 13.07 3.89
N LEU A 236 4.79 12.14 3.87
CA LEU A 236 5.01 11.20 2.76
C LEU A 236 3.81 10.30 2.50
N SER A 237 3.18 9.73 3.53
CA SER A 237 2.06 8.80 3.38
C SER A 237 0.74 9.48 3.00
N GLY A 238 0.61 10.78 3.22
CA GLY A 238 -0.55 11.60 2.84
C GLY A 238 -0.30 12.37 1.56
N LEU A 239 0.04 13.67 1.68
CA LEU A 239 0.20 14.57 0.54
C LEU A 239 1.24 14.09 -0.48
N GLY A 240 2.36 13.53 -0.02
CA GLY A 240 3.41 13.03 -0.91
C GLY A 240 2.92 11.91 -1.82
N ASP A 241 2.24 10.92 -1.25
CA ASP A 241 1.71 9.76 -1.99
C ASP A 241 0.48 10.14 -2.84
N LEU A 242 -0.32 11.11 -2.39
CA LEU A 242 -1.42 11.69 -3.15
C LEU A 242 -0.89 12.38 -4.42
N SER A 243 0.06 13.29 -4.27
CA SER A 243 0.67 14.04 -5.37
C SER A 243 1.25 13.10 -6.42
N LEU A 244 2.04 12.10 -6.01
CA LEU A 244 2.60 11.10 -6.91
C LEU A 244 1.51 10.34 -7.68
N THR A 245 0.45 9.92 -6.99
CA THR A 245 -0.56 9.00 -7.54
C THR A 245 -1.52 9.71 -8.48
N CYS A 246 -1.90 10.96 -8.18
CA CYS A 246 -2.84 11.74 -8.96
C CYS A 246 -2.21 12.34 -10.24
N ASN A 247 -0.90 12.43 -10.33
CA ASN A 247 -0.19 13.00 -11.49
C ASN A 247 0.52 11.92 -12.34
N SER A 248 0.22 10.64 -12.14
CA SER A 248 0.95 9.59 -12.85
C SER A 248 0.05 8.56 -13.51
N LYS A 249 0.26 8.35 -14.80
CA LYS A 249 -0.34 7.27 -15.59
C LYS A 249 0.15 5.86 -15.16
N LEU A 250 1.14 5.76 -14.27
CA LEU A 250 1.51 4.50 -13.63
C LEU A 250 0.50 4.07 -12.56
N SER A 251 -0.36 4.98 -12.11
CA SER A 251 -1.42 4.69 -11.14
C SER A 251 -2.56 3.90 -11.77
N ARG A 252 -2.81 2.69 -11.24
CA ARG A 252 -3.96 1.86 -11.68
C ARG A 252 -5.30 2.52 -11.40
N ASN A 253 -5.41 3.26 -10.28
CA ASN A 253 -6.64 3.96 -9.92
C ASN A 253 -6.89 5.14 -10.84
N TYR A 254 -5.86 5.90 -11.18
CA TYR A 254 -5.94 6.98 -12.17
C TYR A 254 -6.40 6.45 -13.54
N ASN A 255 -5.76 5.39 -14.05
CA ASN A 255 -6.16 4.75 -15.30
C ASN A 255 -7.57 4.15 -15.25
N TYR A 256 -8.02 3.70 -14.08
CA TYR A 256 -9.39 3.24 -13.89
C TYR A 256 -10.40 4.39 -14.11
N GLY A 257 -10.14 5.58 -13.56
CA GLY A 257 -10.95 6.79 -13.81
C GLY A 257 -11.04 7.13 -15.30
N ILE A 258 -9.91 7.10 -16.01
CA ILE A 258 -9.89 7.30 -17.48
C ILE A 258 -10.75 6.26 -18.20
N ASN A 259 -10.60 4.99 -17.86
CA ASN A 259 -11.25 3.88 -18.55
C ASN A 259 -12.78 3.87 -18.37
N ILE A 260 -13.27 4.25 -17.17
CA ILE A 260 -14.72 4.38 -16.92
C ILE A 260 -15.33 5.40 -17.88
N CYS A 261 -14.76 6.60 -17.97
CA CYS A 261 -15.29 7.66 -18.83
C CYS A 261 -15.28 7.29 -20.32
N LYS A 262 -14.25 6.56 -20.76
CA LYS A 262 -14.11 6.13 -22.16
C LYS A 262 -14.87 4.85 -22.50
N ASN A 263 -15.67 4.32 -21.59
CA ASN A 263 -16.37 3.02 -21.72
C ASN A 263 -15.46 1.86 -22.16
N ILE A 264 -14.17 1.94 -21.81
CA ILE A 264 -13.20 0.91 -22.17
C ILE A 264 -13.35 -0.26 -21.18
N LYS A 265 -14.04 -1.31 -21.62
CA LYS A 265 -14.10 -2.57 -20.84
C LYS A 265 -12.73 -3.21 -20.80
N LYS A 266 -12.09 -3.26 -19.64
CA LYS A 266 -10.83 -4.02 -19.48
C LYS A 266 -11.08 -5.49 -19.82
N LYS A 267 -10.30 -6.06 -20.75
CA LYS A 267 -10.30 -7.49 -21.08
C LYS A 267 -9.93 -8.39 -19.89
N ASN A 268 -9.24 -7.87 -18.88
CA ASN A 268 -8.83 -8.60 -17.69
C ASN A 268 -9.66 -8.22 -16.45
N LYS A 269 -10.70 -9.00 -16.13
CA LYS A 269 -11.55 -8.86 -14.93
C LYS A 269 -10.83 -9.07 -13.58
N LYS A 270 -9.52 -9.38 -13.55
CA LYS A 270 -8.78 -9.74 -12.31
C LYS A 270 -8.10 -8.58 -11.58
N GLU A 271 -8.09 -7.37 -12.12
CA GLU A 271 -7.48 -6.24 -11.42
C GLU A 271 -8.45 -5.66 -10.37
N THR A 272 -8.05 -5.75 -9.13
CA THR A 272 -8.78 -5.09 -8.03
C THR A 272 -8.45 -3.61 -8.03
N ILE A 273 -9.47 -2.77 -8.15
CA ILE A 273 -9.36 -1.32 -8.01
C ILE A 273 -9.59 -1.00 -6.53
N GLU A 274 -8.51 -0.76 -5.81
CA GLU A 274 -8.56 -0.52 -4.36
C GLU A 274 -9.31 0.77 -4.02
N GLY A 275 -9.18 1.80 -4.87
CA GLY A 275 -9.80 3.11 -4.67
C GLY A 275 -11.33 3.03 -4.60
N LYS A 276 -11.99 2.26 -5.47
CA LYS A 276 -13.46 2.15 -5.45
C LYS A 276 -13.98 1.53 -4.14
N LYS A 277 -13.38 0.42 -3.70
CA LYS A 277 -13.76 -0.21 -2.42
C LYS A 277 -13.47 0.69 -1.22
N THR A 278 -12.35 1.42 -1.28
CA THR A 278 -11.99 2.40 -0.25
C THR A 278 -12.95 3.58 -0.23
N ALA A 279 -13.45 4.06 -1.38
CA ALA A 279 -14.46 5.11 -1.45
C ALA A 279 -15.74 4.71 -0.72
N ASN A 280 -16.24 3.49 -0.94
CA ASN A 280 -17.42 2.98 -0.25
C ASN A 280 -17.23 2.97 1.28
N ALA A 281 -16.07 2.48 1.76
CA ALA A 281 -15.76 2.50 3.19
C ALA A 281 -15.68 3.95 3.74
N ALA A 282 -15.06 4.87 2.97
CA ALA A 282 -14.93 6.27 3.37
C ALA A 282 -16.30 6.99 3.44
N VAL A 283 -17.24 6.65 2.56
CA VAL A 283 -18.63 7.13 2.64
C VAL A 283 -19.35 6.62 3.90
N LEU A 284 -19.11 5.37 4.31
CA LEU A 284 -19.66 4.86 5.57
C LEU A 284 -19.06 5.60 6.78
N ILE A 285 -17.76 5.87 6.74
CA ILE A 285 -17.08 6.69 7.76
C ILE A 285 -17.65 8.11 7.77
N SER A 286 -17.88 8.76 6.61
CA SER A 286 -18.45 10.10 6.53
C SER A 286 -19.82 10.19 7.17
N LYS A 287 -20.69 9.23 6.92
CA LYS A 287 -22.02 9.16 7.55
C LYS A 287 -21.94 9.05 9.06
N LYS A 288 -21.02 8.23 9.58
CA LYS A 288 -20.82 8.06 11.02
C LYS A 288 -20.37 9.35 11.71
N TYR A 289 -19.53 10.14 11.06
CA TYR A 289 -18.94 11.37 11.61
C TYR A 289 -19.60 12.65 11.08
N GLN A 290 -20.67 12.55 10.29
CA GLN A 290 -21.41 13.66 9.68
C GLN A 290 -20.50 14.60 8.86
N LEU A 291 -19.64 14.01 8.01
CA LEU A 291 -18.72 14.75 7.17
C LEU A 291 -19.29 14.93 5.74
N ASP A 292 -19.08 16.11 5.16
CA ASP A 292 -19.37 16.38 3.75
C ASP A 292 -18.14 16.12 2.88
N LEU A 293 -18.20 15.06 2.07
CA LEU A 293 -17.09 14.54 1.24
C LEU A 293 -17.52 14.35 -0.21
N PRO A 294 -17.82 15.42 -0.97
CA PRO A 294 -18.43 15.33 -2.29
C PRO A 294 -17.57 14.59 -3.33
N ILE A 295 -16.24 14.73 -3.31
CA ILE A 295 -15.35 14.03 -4.25
C ILE A 295 -15.35 12.53 -3.96
N ILE A 296 -15.19 12.14 -2.69
CA ILE A 296 -15.19 10.74 -2.27
C ILE A 296 -16.56 10.11 -2.55
N GLN A 297 -17.66 10.83 -2.28
CA GLN A 297 -19.01 10.37 -2.60
C GLN A 297 -19.17 10.11 -4.10
N THR A 298 -18.80 11.09 -4.95
CA THR A 298 -18.86 10.95 -6.41
C THR A 298 -18.08 9.72 -6.90
N VAL A 299 -16.89 9.47 -6.36
CA VAL A 299 -16.09 8.28 -6.74
C VAL A 299 -16.73 6.98 -6.24
N SER A 300 -17.43 7.01 -5.12
CA SER A 300 -18.19 5.84 -4.62
C SER A 300 -19.38 5.51 -5.52
N ASP A 301 -19.99 6.51 -6.16
CA ASP A 301 -21.17 6.36 -7.00
C ASP A 301 -20.81 5.88 -8.43
N LEU A 302 -19.55 5.99 -8.86
CA LEU A 302 -19.05 5.46 -10.15
C LEU A 302 -19.12 3.92 -10.22
#